data_463949f5dd1915c1d6e5957bd25d9720
#
_entry.id   463949f5dd1915c1d6e5957bd25d9720
#
_cell.length_a   1.000
_cell.length_b   1.000
_cell.length_c   1.000
_cell.angle_alpha   90.00
_cell.angle_beta   90.00
_cell.angle_gamma   90.00
#
_symmetry.space_group_name_H-M   'P 1'
#
loop_
_entity.id
_entity.type
_entity.pdbx_description
1 polymer ?
#
loop_
_entity_poly.entity_id
_entity_poly.type
_entity_poly.pdbx_seq_one_letter_code
_entity_poly.pdbx_strand_id
1 'polypeptide(L)'
;MNVAQIIAAKRDGKILDDEDIRRLVAGYSDHSVPDYQMSAFAMAVYFQGMTTHETAVFTKCMVDSGERLEWPAGHTIVDKHSTGGIGDKVSIALAPLLACCGVRVPKISGRGLGVTGGTLDKMESITGYRTELKIDEFRSIVNKNGCSIASASKNLAPADKRLYALRDVTGTVPSPPLITASILSKKFAEGLDSLILDIKWGTGAFMKTIQQARELAELMVHVGNEMGVKTSALITDMNQPLGNMIGNAVEINEATDVLRGVGPSDVTQVVFALASRLLVQAGVHSNLKDSEHKLNQLIESG
;
A
#
# COMPACT_ATOMS: atom_id res chain seq x y z
N MET A 1 30.21 7.62 -3.06
CA MET A 1 30.97 6.48 -2.43
C MET A 1 30.81 5.22 -3.27
N ASN A 2 31.71 4.20 -3.15
CA ASN A 2 31.40 2.86 -3.67
C ASN A 2 30.42 2.13 -2.72
N VAL A 3 29.83 1.00 -3.17
CA VAL A 3 28.76 0.30 -2.42
C VAL A 3 29.21 -0.13 -1.02
N ALA A 4 30.46 -0.63 -0.87
CA ALA A 4 30.98 -1.04 0.44
C ALA A 4 31.12 0.17 1.40
N GLN A 5 31.49 1.33 0.88
CA GLN A 5 31.57 2.57 1.67
C GLN A 5 30.18 3.08 2.05
N ILE A 6 29.16 2.96 1.17
CA ILE A 6 27.76 3.29 1.48
C ILE A 6 27.26 2.42 2.63
N ILE A 7 27.48 1.09 2.54
CA ILE A 7 27.12 0.15 3.60
C ILE A 7 27.80 0.51 4.93
N ALA A 8 29.11 0.77 4.89
CA ALA A 8 29.87 1.14 6.09
C ALA A 8 29.38 2.46 6.70
N ALA A 9 29.09 3.47 5.87
CA ALA A 9 28.53 4.73 6.34
C ALA A 9 27.19 4.54 7.04
N LYS A 10 26.27 3.75 6.45
CA LYS A 10 24.98 3.46 7.08
C LYS A 10 25.13 2.62 8.35
N ARG A 11 26.00 1.59 8.35
CA ARG A 11 26.32 0.78 9.54
C ARG A 11 26.79 1.65 10.71
N ASP A 12 27.58 2.69 10.42
CA ASP A 12 28.15 3.60 11.40
C ASP A 12 27.19 4.78 11.77
N GLY A 13 25.91 4.69 11.37
CA GLY A 13 24.85 5.64 11.72
C GLY A 13 24.90 6.97 10.94
N LYS A 14 25.66 7.05 9.85
CA LYS A 14 25.72 8.26 9.02
C LYS A 14 24.48 8.41 8.15
N ILE A 15 24.08 9.65 7.92
CA ILE A 15 23.08 10.02 6.92
C ILE A 15 23.76 9.91 5.55
N LEU A 16 23.07 9.26 4.60
CA LEU A 16 23.57 9.07 3.24
C LEU A 16 23.13 10.23 2.34
N ASP A 17 24.01 10.59 1.40
CA ASP A 17 23.67 11.53 0.35
C ASP A 17 22.70 10.89 -0.67
N ASP A 18 21.87 11.71 -1.28
CA ASP A 18 20.91 11.31 -2.34
C ASP A 18 21.58 10.52 -3.46
N GLU A 19 22.77 10.95 -3.89
CA GLU A 19 23.55 10.33 -4.96
C GLU A 19 23.95 8.89 -4.60
N ASP A 20 24.37 8.67 -3.35
CA ASP A 20 24.76 7.35 -2.87
C ASP A 20 23.54 6.40 -2.78
N ILE A 21 22.40 6.90 -2.34
CA ILE A 21 21.15 6.14 -2.34
C ILE A 21 20.73 5.78 -3.77
N ARG A 22 20.77 6.75 -4.69
CA ARG A 22 20.46 6.51 -6.12
C ARG A 22 21.37 5.47 -6.74
N ARG A 23 22.68 5.58 -6.50
CA ARG A 23 23.67 4.63 -7.00
C ARG A 23 23.42 3.21 -6.48
N LEU A 24 23.12 3.09 -5.18
CA LEU A 24 22.84 1.79 -4.57
C LEU A 24 21.60 1.12 -5.18
N VAL A 25 20.48 1.85 -5.28
CA VAL A 25 19.23 1.31 -5.81
C VAL A 25 19.32 1.03 -7.31
N ALA A 26 19.97 1.92 -8.09
CA ALA A 26 20.20 1.70 -9.52
C ALA A 26 21.05 0.44 -9.75
N GLY A 27 22.19 0.32 -9.03
CA GLY A 27 23.04 -0.85 -9.12
C GLY A 27 22.37 -2.14 -8.62
N TYR A 28 21.43 -2.04 -7.69
CA TYR A 28 20.63 -3.20 -7.29
C TYR A 28 19.61 -3.58 -8.39
N SER A 29 19.03 -2.60 -9.04
CA SER A 29 18.06 -2.81 -10.14
C SER A 29 18.70 -3.45 -11.37
N ASP A 30 19.91 -3.03 -11.75
CA ASP A 30 20.65 -3.55 -12.91
C ASP A 30 21.54 -4.77 -12.59
N HIS A 31 21.48 -5.32 -11.36
CA HIS A 31 22.26 -6.46 -10.86
C HIS A 31 23.76 -6.22 -10.67
N SER A 32 24.28 -5.01 -10.79
CA SER A 32 25.68 -4.68 -10.48
C SER A 32 25.96 -4.67 -8.96
N VAL A 33 24.92 -4.44 -8.15
CA VAL A 33 24.95 -4.65 -6.69
C VAL A 33 24.36 -6.02 -6.37
N PRO A 34 25.15 -6.97 -5.88
CA PRO A 34 24.69 -8.32 -5.56
C PRO A 34 23.89 -8.36 -4.25
N ASP A 35 23.10 -9.44 -4.10
CA ASP A 35 22.19 -9.62 -2.96
C ASP A 35 22.88 -9.58 -1.59
N TYR A 36 24.11 -10.09 -1.47
CA TYR A 36 24.84 -10.04 -0.20
C TYR A 36 25.20 -8.61 0.23
N GLN A 37 25.49 -7.70 -0.71
CA GLN A 37 25.71 -6.29 -0.40
C GLN A 37 24.41 -5.59 -0.02
N MET A 38 23.33 -5.84 -0.76
CA MET A 38 22.02 -5.27 -0.42
C MET A 38 21.48 -5.83 0.90
N SER A 39 21.73 -7.10 1.22
CA SER A 39 21.41 -7.68 2.53
C SER A 39 22.16 -6.98 3.67
N ALA A 40 23.46 -6.72 3.50
CA ALA A 40 24.26 -5.98 4.48
C ALA A 40 23.73 -4.55 4.66
N PHE A 41 23.35 -3.87 3.57
CA PHE A 41 22.72 -2.54 3.63
C PHE A 41 21.37 -2.59 4.35
N ALA A 42 20.49 -3.54 4.02
CA ALA A 42 19.19 -3.69 4.67
C ALA A 42 19.33 -3.95 6.18
N MET A 43 20.33 -4.73 6.59
CA MET A 43 20.62 -4.98 8.00
C MET A 43 21.19 -3.72 8.69
N ALA A 44 22.05 -2.94 8.01
CA ALA A 44 22.49 -1.65 8.51
C ALA A 44 21.32 -0.67 8.73
N VAL A 45 20.39 -0.60 7.77
CA VAL A 45 19.16 0.20 7.91
C VAL A 45 18.26 -0.34 9.03
N TYR A 46 18.19 -1.65 9.22
CA TYR A 46 17.40 -2.24 10.29
C TYR A 46 17.83 -1.76 11.67
N PHE A 47 19.14 -1.65 11.90
CA PHE A 47 19.70 -1.23 13.19
C PHE A 47 19.83 0.30 13.34
N GLN A 48 20.14 1.02 12.28
CA GLN A 48 20.42 2.46 12.34
C GLN A 48 19.24 3.34 11.90
N GLY A 49 18.25 2.75 11.21
CA GLY A 49 17.18 3.50 10.59
C GLY A 49 17.61 4.30 9.36
N MET A 50 16.71 5.07 8.85
CA MET A 50 16.88 6.11 7.83
C MET A 50 16.11 7.35 8.26
N THR A 51 16.59 8.52 7.91
CA THR A 51 15.82 9.76 8.03
C THR A 51 14.61 9.72 7.10
N THR A 52 13.63 10.60 7.34
CA THR A 52 12.46 10.73 6.44
C THR A 52 12.92 11.03 5.02
N HIS A 53 13.89 11.94 4.85
CA HIS A 53 14.44 12.30 3.54
C HIS A 53 15.16 11.12 2.87
N GLU A 54 16.04 10.40 3.56
CA GLU A 54 16.67 9.18 3.01
C GLU A 54 15.60 8.17 2.56
N THR A 55 14.54 8.00 3.37
CA THR A 55 13.45 7.07 3.06
C THR A 55 12.68 7.53 1.82
N ALA A 56 12.43 8.83 1.66
CA ALA A 56 11.77 9.39 0.48
C ALA A 56 12.62 9.21 -0.79
N VAL A 57 13.92 9.52 -0.73
CA VAL A 57 14.85 9.31 -1.86
C VAL A 57 14.93 7.83 -2.23
N PHE A 58 15.06 6.95 -1.25
CA PHE A 58 15.11 5.50 -1.48
C PHE A 58 13.81 4.99 -2.10
N THR A 59 12.65 5.45 -1.61
CA THR A 59 11.33 5.14 -2.17
C THR A 59 11.22 5.62 -3.62
N LYS A 60 11.64 6.85 -3.89
CA LYS A 60 11.62 7.41 -5.25
C LYS A 60 12.47 6.60 -6.21
N CYS A 61 13.68 6.21 -5.81
CA CYS A 61 14.55 5.37 -6.64
C CYS A 61 13.90 4.01 -6.95
N MET A 62 13.17 3.43 -6.01
CA MET A 62 12.42 2.19 -6.25
C MET A 62 11.27 2.39 -7.23
N VAL A 63 10.52 3.50 -7.14
CA VAL A 63 9.49 3.84 -8.13
C VAL A 63 10.12 3.99 -9.51
N ASP A 64 11.21 4.76 -9.60
CA ASP A 64 11.89 5.09 -10.85
C ASP A 64 12.64 3.88 -11.47
N SER A 65 12.80 2.78 -10.73
CA SER A 65 13.38 1.53 -11.26
C SER A 65 12.48 0.80 -12.26
N GLY A 66 11.20 1.16 -12.35
CA GLY A 66 10.21 0.51 -13.20
C GLY A 66 9.28 1.47 -13.91
N GLU A 67 8.21 0.92 -14.44
CA GLU A 67 7.16 1.67 -15.10
C GLU A 67 6.25 2.35 -14.08
N ARG A 68 5.67 3.50 -14.49
CA ARG A 68 4.57 4.15 -13.78
C ARG A 68 3.31 4.08 -14.63
N LEU A 69 2.17 3.92 -13.96
CA LEU A 69 0.89 4.04 -14.63
C LEU A 69 0.56 5.51 -14.87
N GLU A 70 0.13 5.80 -16.08
CA GLU A 70 -0.37 7.12 -16.46
C GLU A 70 -1.86 7.00 -16.80
N TRP A 71 -2.63 7.99 -16.39
CA TRP A 71 -4.09 8.00 -16.55
C TRP A 71 -4.52 9.17 -17.41
N PRO A 72 -5.61 9.01 -18.20
CA PRO A 72 -6.19 10.12 -18.93
C PRO A 72 -6.60 11.27 -18.00
N ALA A 73 -6.42 12.50 -18.45
CA ALA A 73 -6.85 13.68 -17.69
C ALA A 73 -8.36 13.67 -17.40
N GLY A 74 -8.76 14.35 -16.31
CA GLY A 74 -10.16 14.51 -15.94
C GLY A 74 -10.68 13.50 -14.91
N HIS A 75 -9.82 12.62 -14.40
CA HIS A 75 -10.15 11.71 -13.29
C HIS A 75 -9.17 11.86 -12.14
N THR A 76 -9.70 11.82 -10.93
CA THR A 76 -8.89 11.75 -9.70
C THR A 76 -8.56 10.29 -9.40
N ILE A 77 -7.28 9.99 -9.26
CA ILE A 77 -6.76 8.64 -9.05
C ILE A 77 -6.45 8.47 -7.57
N VAL A 78 -7.09 7.51 -6.94
CA VAL A 78 -6.95 7.30 -5.49
C VAL A 78 -6.74 5.83 -5.15
N ASP A 79 -6.08 5.56 -4.03
CA ASP A 79 -6.04 4.22 -3.46
C ASP A 79 -5.96 4.23 -1.93
N LYS A 80 -6.21 3.08 -1.36
CA LYS A 80 -6.03 2.75 0.07
C LYS A 80 -5.00 1.63 0.19
N HIS A 81 -4.06 1.75 1.12
CA HIS A 81 -3.18 0.64 1.48
C HIS A 81 -3.32 0.28 2.95
N SER A 82 -3.32 -1.02 3.26
CA SER A 82 -3.32 -1.53 4.63
C SER A 82 -1.98 -2.16 4.97
N THR A 83 -1.55 -2.03 6.21
CA THR A 83 -0.40 -2.79 6.72
C THR A 83 -0.72 -4.28 6.94
N GLY A 84 -1.97 -4.68 6.69
CA GLY A 84 -2.44 -6.05 6.78
C GLY A 84 -2.93 -6.44 8.17
N GLY A 85 -3.82 -7.42 8.20
CA GLY A 85 -4.40 -7.96 9.42
C GLY A 85 -5.32 -9.13 9.13
N ILE A 86 -5.81 -9.79 10.18
CA ILE A 86 -6.68 -10.95 10.05
C ILE A 86 -8.09 -10.46 9.68
N GLY A 87 -8.65 -11.00 8.59
CA GLY A 87 -9.99 -10.63 8.12
C GLY A 87 -10.05 -9.27 7.39
N ASP A 88 -8.90 -8.69 6.99
CA ASP A 88 -8.88 -7.41 6.27
C ASP A 88 -9.42 -7.56 4.83
N LYS A 89 -10.72 -7.40 4.70
CA LYS A 89 -11.47 -7.37 3.44
C LYS A 89 -11.84 -5.95 2.98
N VAL A 90 -11.39 -4.93 3.70
CA VAL A 90 -11.76 -3.52 3.49
C VAL A 90 -11.58 -3.08 2.04
N SER A 91 -10.46 -3.42 1.41
CA SER A 91 -10.16 -2.99 0.04
C SER A 91 -11.17 -3.52 -0.99
N ILE A 92 -11.80 -4.67 -0.72
CA ILE A 92 -12.76 -5.33 -1.63
C ILE A 92 -14.08 -4.55 -1.69
N ALA A 93 -14.56 -4.10 -0.53
CA ALA A 93 -15.75 -3.26 -0.46
C ALA A 93 -15.46 -1.80 -0.84
N LEU A 94 -14.29 -1.28 -0.44
CA LEU A 94 -13.92 0.12 -0.61
C LEU A 94 -13.70 0.51 -2.08
N ALA A 95 -13.03 -0.33 -2.87
CA ALA A 95 -12.66 0.04 -4.24
C ALA A 95 -13.89 0.31 -5.14
N PRO A 96 -14.91 -0.56 -5.22
CA PRO A 96 -16.10 -0.26 -6.02
C PRO A 96 -16.92 0.89 -5.44
N LEU A 97 -17.00 1.03 -4.12
CA LEU A 97 -17.71 2.14 -3.47
C LEU A 97 -17.09 3.50 -3.84
N LEU A 98 -15.77 3.62 -3.83
CA LEU A 98 -15.06 4.81 -4.28
C LEU A 98 -15.27 5.07 -5.78
N ALA A 99 -15.24 4.03 -6.61
CA ALA A 99 -15.49 4.16 -8.04
C ALA A 99 -16.89 4.73 -8.33
N CYS A 100 -17.91 4.36 -7.57
CA CYS A 100 -19.26 4.93 -7.64
C CYS A 100 -19.31 6.42 -7.22
N CYS A 101 -18.29 6.92 -6.52
CA CYS A 101 -18.10 8.34 -6.23
C CYS A 101 -17.38 9.11 -7.34
N GLY A 102 -17.09 8.49 -8.48
CA GLY A 102 -16.49 9.13 -9.65
C GLY A 102 -14.96 9.20 -9.68
N VAL A 103 -14.27 8.62 -8.70
CA VAL A 103 -12.82 8.49 -8.71
C VAL A 103 -12.37 7.18 -9.40
N ARG A 104 -11.08 7.08 -9.71
CA ARG A 104 -10.47 5.85 -10.24
C ARG A 104 -9.61 5.19 -9.19
N VAL A 105 -9.76 3.87 -9.04
CA VAL A 105 -9.08 3.07 -8.02
C VAL A 105 -8.28 1.95 -8.69
N PRO A 106 -7.04 2.21 -9.13
CA PRO A 106 -6.15 1.21 -9.72
C PRO A 106 -5.46 0.39 -8.64
N LYS A 107 -6.20 -0.44 -7.94
CA LYS A 107 -5.76 -1.16 -6.77
C LYS A 107 -4.74 -2.25 -7.08
N ILE A 108 -3.46 -1.99 -6.86
CA ILE A 108 -2.43 -3.03 -6.85
C ILE A 108 -2.33 -3.61 -5.44
N SER A 109 -2.47 -4.92 -5.34
CA SER A 109 -2.47 -5.66 -4.08
C SER A 109 -1.45 -6.79 -4.06
N GLY A 110 -1.23 -7.34 -2.86
CA GLY A 110 -0.35 -8.50 -2.64
C GLY A 110 -1.12 -9.77 -2.28
N ARG A 111 -0.38 -10.88 -2.29
CA ARG A 111 -0.79 -12.15 -1.69
C ARG A 111 -0.63 -12.12 -0.18
N GLY A 112 -1.22 -13.07 0.50
CA GLY A 112 -1.09 -13.22 1.96
C GLY A 112 0.33 -13.52 2.40
N LEU A 113 0.64 -13.07 3.60
CA LEU A 113 1.89 -13.35 4.30
C LEU A 113 1.59 -13.91 5.69
N GLY A 114 2.25 -15.01 6.04
CA GLY A 114 2.05 -15.67 7.33
C GLY A 114 0.61 -16.15 7.52
N VAL A 115 -0.01 -15.72 8.60
CA VAL A 115 -1.38 -16.15 8.98
C VAL A 115 -2.51 -15.31 8.36
N THR A 116 -2.17 -14.28 7.57
CA THR A 116 -3.15 -13.39 6.94
C THR A 116 -3.37 -13.75 5.48
N GLY A 117 -4.63 -13.83 5.04
CA GLY A 117 -4.97 -13.97 3.62
C GLY A 117 -4.75 -12.64 2.88
N GLY A 118 -4.14 -12.69 1.68
CA GLY A 118 -3.96 -11.53 0.83
C GLY A 118 -5.23 -11.15 0.06
N THR A 119 -5.34 -9.90 -0.32
CA THR A 119 -6.47 -9.43 -1.13
C THR A 119 -6.57 -10.20 -2.46
N LEU A 120 -5.42 -10.53 -3.09
CA LEU A 120 -5.42 -11.29 -4.34
C LEU A 120 -5.94 -12.71 -4.14
N ASP A 121 -5.54 -13.38 -3.05
CA ASP A 121 -5.99 -14.74 -2.75
C ASP A 121 -7.51 -14.79 -2.53
N LYS A 122 -8.07 -13.73 -1.94
CA LYS A 122 -9.51 -13.57 -1.77
C LYS A 122 -10.20 -13.36 -3.12
N MET A 123 -9.69 -12.46 -3.96
CA MET A 123 -10.27 -12.18 -5.28
C MET A 123 -10.25 -13.41 -6.20
N GLU A 124 -9.20 -14.23 -6.14
CA GLU A 124 -9.08 -15.47 -6.91
C GLU A 124 -10.06 -16.57 -6.47
N SER A 125 -10.70 -16.44 -5.31
CA SER A 125 -11.81 -17.32 -4.91
C SER A 125 -13.10 -17.08 -5.69
N ILE A 126 -13.20 -15.96 -6.42
CA ILE A 126 -14.29 -15.66 -7.34
C ILE A 126 -14.00 -16.40 -8.64
N THR A 127 -14.88 -17.31 -9.04
CA THR A 127 -14.71 -18.11 -10.25
C THR A 127 -14.48 -17.22 -11.48
N GLY A 128 -13.36 -17.43 -12.18
CA GLY A 128 -13.00 -16.68 -13.38
C GLY A 128 -12.34 -15.32 -13.14
N TYR A 129 -12.16 -14.88 -11.89
CA TYR A 129 -11.39 -13.66 -11.60
C TYR A 129 -9.90 -13.88 -11.84
N ARG A 130 -9.29 -12.96 -12.58
CA ARG A 130 -7.85 -12.98 -12.86
C ARG A 130 -7.17 -11.82 -12.16
N THR A 131 -6.18 -12.09 -11.34
CA THR A 131 -5.37 -11.07 -10.66
C THR A 131 -4.15 -10.66 -11.47
N GLU A 132 -3.62 -11.54 -12.30
CA GLU A 132 -2.49 -11.26 -13.20
C GLU A 132 -3.01 -10.68 -14.51
N LEU A 133 -2.87 -9.36 -14.67
CA LEU A 133 -3.30 -8.62 -15.85
C LEU A 133 -2.09 -7.96 -16.53
N LYS A 134 -2.16 -7.81 -17.86
CA LYS A 134 -1.25 -6.92 -18.57
C LYS A 134 -1.59 -5.47 -18.24
N ILE A 135 -0.63 -4.56 -18.28
CA ILE A 135 -0.82 -3.14 -17.92
C ILE A 135 -1.95 -2.49 -18.73
N ASP A 136 -1.99 -2.71 -20.03
CA ASP A 136 -3.03 -2.14 -20.88
C ASP A 136 -4.42 -2.70 -20.58
N GLU A 137 -4.52 -3.99 -20.26
CA GLU A 137 -5.76 -4.63 -19.83
C GLU A 137 -6.22 -4.04 -18.48
N PHE A 138 -5.30 -3.91 -17.52
CA PHE A 138 -5.58 -3.30 -16.22
C PHE A 138 -6.08 -1.85 -16.37
N ARG A 139 -5.39 -1.03 -17.18
CA ARG A 139 -5.81 0.34 -17.48
C ARG A 139 -7.21 0.40 -18.12
N SER A 140 -7.47 -0.48 -19.08
CA SER A 140 -8.78 -0.56 -19.75
C SER A 140 -9.90 -0.87 -18.77
N ILE A 141 -9.68 -1.83 -17.84
CA ILE A 141 -10.66 -2.20 -16.81
C ILE A 141 -10.92 -1.02 -15.87
N VAL A 142 -9.88 -0.36 -15.35
CA VAL A 142 -10.02 0.80 -14.47
C VAL A 142 -10.75 1.95 -15.18
N ASN A 143 -10.40 2.24 -16.43
CA ASN A 143 -11.06 3.31 -17.18
C ASN A 143 -12.53 3.02 -17.44
N LYS A 144 -12.89 1.77 -17.69
CA LYS A 144 -14.26 1.35 -17.98
C LYS A 144 -15.12 1.27 -16.71
N ASN A 145 -14.58 0.65 -15.65
CA ASN A 145 -15.36 0.26 -14.46
C ASN A 145 -15.10 1.18 -13.25
N GLY A 146 -14.14 2.08 -13.33
CA GLY A 146 -13.74 2.93 -12.20
C GLY A 146 -12.76 2.29 -11.24
N CYS A 147 -12.68 0.97 -11.16
CA CYS A 147 -11.71 0.26 -10.30
C CYS A 147 -11.29 -1.08 -10.88
N SER A 148 -10.14 -1.57 -10.41
CA SER A 148 -9.69 -2.95 -10.58
C SER A 148 -8.75 -3.34 -9.46
N ILE A 149 -8.80 -4.59 -9.02
CA ILE A 149 -7.86 -5.15 -8.03
C ILE A 149 -7.00 -6.19 -8.75
N ALA A 150 -5.68 -5.93 -8.83
CA ALA A 150 -4.76 -6.82 -9.54
C ALA A 150 -3.40 -6.92 -8.82
N SER A 151 -2.58 -7.86 -9.24
CA SER A 151 -1.20 -8.00 -8.80
C SER A 151 -0.31 -6.94 -9.46
N ALA A 152 0.78 -6.57 -8.78
CA ALA A 152 1.82 -5.76 -9.40
C ALA A 152 2.41 -6.50 -10.62
N SER A 153 2.48 -5.83 -11.76
CA SER A 153 3.22 -6.35 -12.90
C SER A 153 4.71 -6.52 -12.55
N LYS A 154 5.43 -7.30 -13.35
CA LYS A 154 6.88 -7.48 -13.12
C LYS A 154 7.66 -6.18 -13.28
N ASN A 155 7.08 -5.20 -13.98
CA ASN A 155 7.70 -3.92 -14.32
C ASN A 155 7.38 -2.80 -13.33
N LEU A 156 6.42 -3.00 -12.41
CA LEU A 156 6.11 -2.01 -11.37
C LEU A 156 7.06 -2.18 -10.18
N ALA A 157 7.88 -1.18 -9.90
CA ALA A 157 8.87 -1.14 -8.83
C ALA A 157 9.70 -2.45 -8.71
N PRO A 158 10.41 -2.91 -9.78
CA PRO A 158 11.12 -4.19 -9.80
C PRO A 158 12.23 -4.28 -8.74
N ALA A 159 12.88 -3.16 -8.40
CA ALA A 159 13.86 -3.12 -7.33
C ALA A 159 13.24 -3.48 -5.97
N ASP A 160 12.01 -3.02 -5.69
CA ASP A 160 11.30 -3.39 -4.47
C ASP A 160 10.95 -4.88 -4.45
N LYS A 161 10.48 -5.43 -5.56
CA LYS A 161 10.13 -6.86 -5.63
C LYS A 161 11.32 -7.74 -5.26
N ARG A 162 12.50 -7.43 -5.80
CA ARG A 162 13.74 -8.15 -5.51
C ARG A 162 14.18 -7.96 -4.06
N LEU A 163 14.15 -6.70 -3.58
CA LEU A 163 14.54 -6.40 -2.20
C LEU A 163 13.60 -7.03 -1.19
N TYR A 164 12.29 -7.05 -1.46
CA TYR A 164 11.31 -7.68 -0.58
C TYR A 164 11.59 -9.19 -0.40
N ALA A 165 11.85 -9.90 -1.50
CA ALA A 165 12.22 -11.31 -1.45
C ALA A 165 13.53 -11.55 -0.65
N LEU A 166 14.51 -10.64 -0.78
CA LEU A 166 15.74 -10.72 -0.02
C LEU A 166 15.50 -10.47 1.48
N ARG A 167 14.65 -9.50 1.82
CA ARG A 167 14.33 -9.15 3.21
C ARG A 167 13.61 -10.27 3.95
N ASP A 168 12.77 -11.01 3.26
CA ASP A 168 12.03 -12.15 3.83
C ASP A 168 12.98 -13.23 4.38
N VAL A 169 14.06 -13.53 3.65
CA VAL A 169 15.04 -14.55 4.06
C VAL A 169 16.21 -14.02 4.90
N THR A 170 16.31 -12.71 5.08
CA THR A 170 17.41 -12.07 5.84
C THR A 170 16.96 -11.46 7.17
N GLY A 171 15.69 -11.64 7.57
CA GLY A 171 15.15 -11.14 8.83
C GLY A 171 15.07 -9.61 8.93
N THR A 172 15.01 -8.89 7.80
CA THR A 172 15.00 -7.42 7.76
C THR A 172 13.63 -6.82 7.40
N VAL A 173 12.57 -7.65 7.38
CA VAL A 173 11.21 -7.18 7.10
C VAL A 173 10.71 -6.14 8.12
N PRO A 174 10.87 -6.30 9.46
CA PRO A 174 10.31 -5.34 10.42
C PRO A 174 11.20 -4.09 10.60
N SER A 175 11.46 -3.38 9.51
CA SER A 175 12.19 -2.08 9.48
C SER A 175 11.25 -1.00 8.95
N PRO A 176 10.85 0.01 9.77
CA PRO A 176 9.91 1.04 9.35
C PRO A 176 10.30 1.77 8.04
N PRO A 177 11.56 2.21 7.82
CA PRO A 177 11.96 2.82 6.56
C PRO A 177 11.78 1.88 5.36
N LEU A 178 12.20 0.61 5.51
CA LEU A 178 12.10 -0.37 4.42
C LEU A 178 10.66 -0.84 4.17
N ILE A 179 9.81 -0.88 5.20
CA ILE A 179 8.36 -1.10 5.05
C ILE A 179 7.75 0.07 4.27
N THR A 180 8.06 1.30 4.68
CA THR A 180 7.58 2.52 4.02
C THR A 180 7.97 2.54 2.54
N ALA A 181 9.24 2.34 2.23
CA ALA A 181 9.72 2.33 0.85
C ALA A 181 9.06 1.24 0.01
N SER A 182 8.91 0.03 0.55
CA SER A 182 8.28 -1.10 -0.15
C SER A 182 6.80 -0.85 -0.45
N ILE A 183 6.05 -0.28 0.49
CA ILE A 183 4.62 0.02 0.29
C ILE A 183 4.46 1.18 -0.68
N LEU A 184 5.11 2.31 -0.40
CA LEU A 184 4.89 3.53 -1.14
C LEU A 184 5.43 3.46 -2.56
N SER A 185 6.52 2.73 -2.83
CA SER A 185 7.03 2.56 -4.20
C SER A 185 5.99 1.92 -5.12
N LYS A 186 5.28 0.89 -4.67
CA LYS A 186 4.21 0.26 -5.44
C LYS A 186 3.02 1.19 -5.61
N LYS A 187 2.63 1.91 -4.55
CA LYS A 187 1.49 2.84 -4.59
C LYS A 187 1.74 4.04 -5.53
N PHE A 188 2.94 4.57 -5.52
CA PHE A 188 3.28 5.71 -6.39
C PHE A 188 3.51 5.31 -7.84
N ALA A 189 3.91 4.06 -8.09
CA ALA A 189 3.91 3.50 -9.44
C ALA A 189 2.49 3.36 -10.04
N GLU A 190 1.43 3.39 -9.22
CA GLU A 190 0.03 3.41 -9.66
C GLU A 190 -0.40 4.77 -10.25
N GLY A 191 0.39 5.85 -10.09
CA GLY A 191 0.06 7.18 -10.60
C GLY A 191 -1.05 7.88 -9.81
N LEU A 192 -0.98 7.81 -8.47
CA LEU A 192 -2.01 8.32 -7.57
C LEU A 192 -1.93 9.84 -7.37
N ASP A 193 -3.09 10.49 -7.26
CA ASP A 193 -3.26 11.85 -6.74
C ASP A 193 -3.39 11.83 -5.21
N SER A 194 -4.00 10.77 -4.66
CA SER A 194 -4.31 10.69 -3.23
C SER A 194 -4.25 9.26 -2.71
N LEU A 195 -3.66 9.09 -1.52
CA LEU A 195 -3.49 7.81 -0.83
C LEU A 195 -3.96 7.90 0.61
N ILE A 196 -4.77 6.94 1.06
CA ILE A 196 -5.04 6.75 2.48
C ILE A 196 -4.43 5.44 2.98
N LEU A 197 -3.74 5.52 4.11
CA LEU A 197 -3.10 4.38 4.76
C LEU A 197 -3.96 3.89 5.91
N ASP A 198 -4.17 2.59 5.98
CA ASP A 198 -4.85 1.90 7.07
C ASP A 198 -3.77 1.16 7.89
N ILE A 199 -3.26 1.83 8.92
CA ILE A 199 -2.18 1.31 9.76
C ILE A 199 -2.80 0.52 10.91
N LYS A 200 -2.69 -0.79 10.84
CA LYS A 200 -3.26 -1.70 11.83
C LYS A 200 -2.30 -1.94 12.98
N TRP A 201 -2.85 -1.92 14.21
CA TRP A 201 -2.10 -2.23 15.44
C TRP A 201 -2.85 -3.28 16.27
N GLY A 202 -2.11 -4.03 17.06
CA GLY A 202 -2.66 -5.04 17.97
C GLY A 202 -2.09 -6.44 17.76
N THR A 203 -2.68 -7.41 18.40
CA THR A 203 -2.20 -8.82 18.42
C THR A 203 -2.23 -9.46 17.03
N GLY A 204 -3.21 -9.11 16.20
CA GLY A 204 -3.37 -9.58 14.82
C GLY A 204 -2.67 -8.72 13.75
N ALA A 205 -1.89 -7.70 14.15
CA ALA A 205 -1.17 -6.81 13.24
C ALA A 205 0.36 -6.96 13.34
N PHE A 206 1.09 -6.38 12.39
CA PHE A 206 2.54 -6.26 12.45
C PHE A 206 2.98 -5.31 13.57
N MET A 207 2.32 -4.14 13.69
CA MET A 207 2.55 -3.18 14.77
C MET A 207 1.82 -3.66 16.03
N LYS A 208 2.58 -4.02 17.07
CA LYS A 208 1.99 -4.59 18.29
C LYS A 208 1.45 -3.53 19.24
N THR A 209 1.94 -2.31 19.15
CA THR A 209 1.51 -1.19 19.97
C THR A 209 1.02 -0.03 19.11
N ILE A 210 0.11 0.77 19.67
CA ILE A 210 -0.39 1.97 19.01
C ILE A 210 0.74 2.99 18.75
N GLN A 211 1.78 3.00 19.57
CA GLN A 211 2.94 3.86 19.40
C GLN A 211 3.74 3.48 18.14
N GLN A 212 4.02 2.18 17.95
CA GLN A 212 4.67 1.69 16.72
C GLN A 212 3.84 2.00 15.47
N ALA A 213 2.52 1.85 15.56
CA ALA A 213 1.63 2.19 14.45
C ALA A 213 1.65 3.68 14.12
N ARG A 214 1.72 4.55 15.15
CA ARG A 214 1.82 6.01 14.99
C ARG A 214 3.13 6.41 14.32
N GLU A 215 4.25 5.89 14.79
CA GLU A 215 5.57 6.16 14.21
C GLU A 215 5.65 5.76 12.74
N LEU A 216 5.12 4.57 12.39
CA LEU A 216 5.04 4.13 11.01
C LEU A 216 4.10 5.01 10.17
N ALA A 217 2.93 5.38 10.71
CA ALA A 217 1.96 6.24 10.04
C ALA A 217 2.57 7.62 9.74
N GLU A 218 3.22 8.24 10.72
CA GLU A 218 3.89 9.54 10.57
C GLU A 218 4.98 9.49 9.51
N LEU A 219 5.84 8.48 9.53
CA LEU A 219 6.88 8.30 8.53
C LEU A 219 6.29 8.14 7.12
N MET A 220 5.30 7.26 6.96
CA MET A 220 4.67 7.01 5.64
C MET A 220 3.93 8.24 5.11
N VAL A 221 3.24 8.99 5.97
CA VAL A 221 2.53 10.22 5.60
C VAL A 221 3.53 11.31 5.18
N HIS A 222 4.61 11.50 5.93
CA HIS A 222 5.63 12.48 5.58
C HIS A 222 6.30 12.13 4.24
N VAL A 223 6.76 10.89 4.07
CA VAL A 223 7.37 10.43 2.81
C VAL A 223 6.40 10.57 1.64
N GLY A 224 5.12 10.21 1.83
CA GLY A 224 4.12 10.32 0.78
C GLY A 224 3.88 11.76 0.31
N ASN A 225 3.75 12.68 1.25
CA ASN A 225 3.55 14.09 0.96
C ASN A 225 4.83 14.75 0.37
N GLU A 226 6.03 14.37 0.84
CA GLU A 226 7.30 14.82 0.27
C GLU A 226 7.45 14.39 -1.20
N MET A 227 6.92 13.23 -1.56
CA MET A 227 6.89 12.74 -2.94
C MET A 227 5.75 13.33 -3.79
N GLY A 228 4.94 14.25 -3.27
CA GLY A 228 3.89 14.97 -3.98
C GLY A 228 2.55 14.25 -4.10
N VAL A 229 2.36 13.13 -3.41
CA VAL A 229 1.07 12.43 -3.34
C VAL A 229 0.37 12.81 -2.03
N LYS A 230 -0.85 13.35 -2.11
CA LYS A 230 -1.63 13.66 -0.89
C LYS A 230 -1.84 12.38 -0.10
N THR A 231 -1.16 12.26 1.03
CA THR A 231 -1.15 11.04 1.84
C THR A 231 -1.63 11.32 3.26
N SER A 232 -2.55 10.50 3.75
CA SER A 232 -2.99 10.49 5.15
C SER A 232 -3.04 9.07 5.69
N ALA A 233 -3.18 8.92 7.00
CA ALA A 233 -3.27 7.62 7.64
C ALA A 233 -4.41 7.58 8.67
N LEU A 234 -5.03 6.42 8.79
CA LEU A 234 -5.94 6.05 9.86
C LEU A 234 -5.31 4.88 10.62
N ILE A 235 -5.24 4.99 11.94
CA ILE A 235 -4.79 3.89 12.81
C ILE A 235 -6.02 3.11 13.24
N THR A 236 -6.03 1.80 12.94
CA THR A 236 -7.18 0.92 13.21
C THR A 236 -6.78 -0.25 14.11
N ASP A 237 -7.72 -0.69 14.95
CA ASP A 237 -7.52 -1.79 15.88
C ASP A 237 -7.53 -3.16 15.16
N MET A 238 -6.61 -4.03 15.54
CA MET A 238 -6.50 -5.42 15.09
C MET A 238 -6.21 -6.35 16.28
N ASN A 239 -6.71 -6.03 17.47
CA ASN A 239 -6.65 -6.94 18.60
C ASN A 239 -7.63 -8.12 18.48
N GLN A 240 -8.57 -8.02 17.57
CA GLN A 240 -9.43 -9.10 17.11
C GLN A 240 -9.53 -9.08 15.59
N PRO A 241 -9.88 -10.18 14.93
CA PRO A 241 -10.14 -10.23 13.51
C PRO A 241 -11.21 -9.20 13.09
N LEU A 242 -11.07 -8.62 11.90
CA LEU A 242 -12.04 -7.69 11.36
C LEU A 242 -13.21 -8.44 10.71
N GLY A 243 -14.42 -8.17 11.16
CA GLY A 243 -15.63 -8.88 10.76
C GLY A 243 -15.75 -10.27 11.39
N ASN A 244 -16.71 -11.04 10.91
CA ASN A 244 -17.08 -12.34 11.46
C ASN A 244 -16.50 -13.52 10.66
N MET A 245 -16.06 -13.26 9.42
CA MET A 245 -15.58 -14.29 8.50
C MET A 245 -14.07 -14.16 8.26
N ILE A 246 -13.35 -15.27 8.33
CA ILE A 246 -11.92 -15.38 8.05
C ILE A 246 -11.72 -16.52 7.06
N GLY A 247 -11.20 -16.18 5.88
CA GLY A 247 -10.96 -17.10 4.78
C GLY A 247 -11.29 -16.46 3.43
N ASN A 248 -10.67 -16.93 2.35
CA ASN A 248 -10.70 -16.22 1.07
C ASN A 248 -12.13 -15.96 0.55
N ALA A 249 -12.89 -17.02 0.30
CA ALA A 249 -14.24 -16.90 -0.29
C ALA A 249 -15.26 -16.28 0.69
N VAL A 250 -15.18 -16.63 1.97
CA VAL A 250 -16.13 -16.12 2.97
C VAL A 250 -15.91 -14.63 3.25
N GLU A 251 -14.68 -14.15 3.12
CA GLU A 251 -14.38 -12.72 3.23
C GLU A 251 -14.90 -11.93 2.00
N ILE A 252 -14.93 -12.52 0.80
CA ILE A 252 -15.59 -11.93 -0.37
C ILE A 252 -17.10 -11.77 -0.12
N ASN A 253 -17.74 -12.81 0.43
CA ASN A 253 -19.16 -12.75 0.76
C ASN A 253 -19.44 -11.63 1.77
N GLU A 254 -18.67 -11.57 2.83
CA GLU A 254 -18.82 -10.54 3.87
C GLU A 254 -18.55 -9.11 3.35
N ALA A 255 -17.55 -8.94 2.46
CA ALA A 255 -17.31 -7.66 1.79
C ALA A 255 -18.50 -7.26 0.86
N THR A 256 -19.13 -8.25 0.24
CA THR A 256 -20.34 -8.04 -0.56
C THR A 256 -21.53 -7.66 0.34
N ASP A 257 -21.65 -8.25 1.51
CA ASP A 257 -22.68 -7.91 2.49
C ASP A 257 -22.51 -6.46 3.01
N VAL A 258 -21.27 -5.98 3.16
CA VAL A 258 -21.02 -4.54 3.44
C VAL A 258 -21.61 -3.66 2.33
N LEU A 259 -21.40 -4.01 1.07
CA LEU A 259 -21.94 -3.26 -0.07
C LEU A 259 -23.47 -3.35 -0.18
N ARG A 260 -24.07 -4.39 0.39
CA ARG A 260 -25.54 -4.56 0.50
C ARG A 260 -26.15 -3.90 1.73
N GLY A 261 -25.34 -3.27 2.59
CA GLY A 261 -25.82 -2.64 3.82
C GLY A 261 -26.15 -3.60 4.98
N VAL A 262 -25.77 -4.88 4.85
CA VAL A 262 -26.02 -5.93 5.88
C VAL A 262 -24.74 -6.54 6.44
N GLY A 263 -23.58 -5.95 6.13
CA GLY A 263 -22.28 -6.40 6.60
C GLY A 263 -22.02 -6.07 8.08
N PRO A 264 -20.96 -6.66 8.68
CA PRO A 264 -20.57 -6.39 10.05
C PRO A 264 -20.29 -4.91 10.28
N SER A 265 -20.69 -4.40 11.43
CA SER A 265 -20.59 -2.98 11.77
C SER A 265 -19.16 -2.47 11.84
N ASP A 266 -18.22 -3.26 12.34
CA ASP A 266 -16.80 -2.94 12.44
C ASP A 266 -16.15 -2.80 11.04
N VAL A 267 -16.41 -3.73 10.12
CA VAL A 267 -15.95 -3.65 8.72
C VAL A 267 -16.54 -2.42 8.05
N THR A 268 -17.85 -2.21 8.19
CA THR A 268 -18.57 -1.07 7.60
C THR A 268 -17.99 0.25 8.11
N GLN A 269 -17.77 0.39 9.42
CA GLN A 269 -17.16 1.58 10.02
C GLN A 269 -15.78 1.89 9.45
N VAL A 270 -14.91 0.88 9.31
CA VAL A 270 -13.56 1.07 8.75
C VAL A 270 -13.63 1.45 7.27
N VAL A 271 -14.49 0.79 6.48
CA VAL A 271 -14.70 1.14 5.06
C VAL A 271 -15.15 2.58 4.92
N PHE A 272 -16.18 3.01 5.66
CA PHE A 272 -16.71 4.36 5.60
C PHE A 272 -15.71 5.39 6.10
N ALA A 273 -15.02 5.12 7.20
CA ALA A 273 -14.02 6.02 7.76
C ALA A 273 -12.85 6.27 6.79
N LEU A 274 -12.41 5.27 6.05
CA LEU A 274 -11.37 5.40 5.04
C LEU A 274 -11.90 6.06 3.77
N ALA A 275 -13.06 5.62 3.27
CA ALA A 275 -13.66 6.17 2.05
C ALA A 275 -13.97 7.65 2.19
N SER A 276 -14.65 8.07 3.27
CA SER A 276 -15.04 9.46 3.48
C SER A 276 -13.84 10.39 3.57
N ARG A 277 -12.79 9.98 4.29
CA ARG A 277 -11.55 10.77 4.40
C ARG A 277 -10.80 10.88 3.08
N LEU A 278 -10.72 9.79 2.34
CA LEU A 278 -10.04 9.76 1.04
C LEU A 278 -10.76 10.65 0.01
N LEU A 279 -12.10 10.63 -0.03
CA LEU A 279 -12.89 11.48 -0.92
C LEU A 279 -12.76 12.97 -0.58
N VAL A 280 -12.72 13.32 0.69
CA VAL A 280 -12.45 14.72 1.12
C VAL A 280 -11.02 15.13 0.78
N GLN A 281 -10.03 14.29 1.08
CA GLN A 281 -8.63 14.54 0.75
C GLN A 281 -8.40 14.70 -0.75
N ALA A 282 -9.10 13.93 -1.55
CA ALA A 282 -9.08 13.98 -3.02
C ALA A 282 -9.84 15.20 -3.60
N GLY A 283 -10.58 15.94 -2.76
CA GLY A 283 -11.35 17.13 -3.17
C GLY A 283 -12.68 16.79 -3.87
N VAL A 284 -13.17 15.56 -3.75
CA VAL A 284 -14.46 15.13 -4.31
C VAL A 284 -15.63 15.64 -3.47
N HIS A 285 -15.46 15.65 -2.17
CA HIS A 285 -16.42 16.20 -1.20
C HIS A 285 -15.76 17.27 -0.33
N SER A 286 -16.56 18.25 0.14
CA SER A 286 -16.07 19.37 0.92
C SER A 286 -15.80 19.01 2.39
N ASN A 287 -16.49 18.01 2.93
CA ASN A 287 -16.36 17.57 4.31
C ASN A 287 -16.78 16.10 4.49
N LEU A 288 -16.47 15.55 5.67
CA LEU A 288 -16.73 14.14 5.99
C LEU A 288 -18.24 13.81 6.00
N LYS A 289 -19.07 14.72 6.49
CA LYS A 289 -20.52 14.49 6.61
C LYS A 289 -21.17 14.32 5.25
N ASP A 290 -20.82 15.16 4.27
CA ASP A 290 -21.32 15.06 2.90
C ASP A 290 -20.84 13.75 2.26
N SER A 291 -19.59 13.38 2.52
CA SER A 291 -19.00 12.16 2.02
C SER A 291 -19.70 10.91 2.58
N GLU A 292 -19.90 10.85 3.90
CA GLU A 292 -20.62 9.75 4.56
C GLU A 292 -22.07 9.65 4.10
N HIS A 293 -22.75 10.79 3.93
CA HIS A 293 -24.11 10.80 3.38
C HIS A 293 -24.17 10.22 1.97
N LYS A 294 -23.25 10.59 1.10
CA LYS A 294 -23.15 10.02 -0.26
C LYS A 294 -22.88 8.52 -0.25
N LEU A 295 -21.96 8.06 0.62
CA LEU A 295 -21.67 6.63 0.75
C LEU A 295 -22.88 5.83 1.22
N ASN A 296 -23.66 6.34 2.19
CA ASN A 296 -24.90 5.72 2.64
C ASN A 296 -25.93 5.64 1.50
N GLN A 297 -26.14 6.72 0.74
CA GLN A 297 -27.03 6.72 -0.41
C GLN A 297 -26.64 5.67 -1.46
N LEU A 298 -25.35 5.47 -1.71
CA LEU A 298 -24.86 4.46 -2.65
C LEU A 298 -25.17 3.05 -2.16
N ILE A 299 -24.98 2.76 -0.89
CA ILE A 299 -25.30 1.46 -0.30
C ILE A 299 -26.82 1.21 -0.33
N GLU A 300 -27.65 2.22 -0.03
CA GLU A 300 -29.12 2.11 -0.03
C GLU A 300 -29.70 1.92 -1.44
N SER A 301 -29.03 2.46 -2.45
CA SER A 301 -29.52 2.38 -3.84
C SER A 301 -29.11 1.08 -4.57
N GLY A 302 -28.19 0.32 -4.05
CA GLY A 302 -27.65 -0.90 -4.65
C GLY A 302 -26.55 -0.59 -5.64
#